data_dc93b6b5dbac4b977e160f7d9ff64107
#
_entry.id   dc93b6b5dbac4b977e160f7d9ff64107
#
_cell.length_a   1.000
_cell.length_b   1.000
_cell.length_c   1.000
_cell.angle_alpha   90.00
_cell.angle_beta   90.00
_cell.angle_gamma   90.00
#
_symmetry.space_group_name_H-M   'P 1'
#
loop_
_entity.id
_entity.type
_entity.pdbx_description
1 polymer ?
#
loop_
_entity_poly.entity_id
_entity_poly.type
_entity_poly.pdbx_seq_one_letter_code
_entity_poly.pdbx_strand_id
1 'polypeptide(L)'
;ILINPIFEKISRKKETDLEGCLSVPKTYGKVTRYKDILVKAWNEKGEEIKFEAHNFFARVIQHEIDHLDGILFIDKAREIYTID
;
A
#
# COMPACT_ATOMS: atom_id res chain seq x y z
N ILE A 1 -4.73 -2.95 -15.34
CA ILE A 1 -3.86 -3.92 -14.64
C ILE A 1 -2.45 -3.39 -14.59
N LEU A 2 -1.87 -3.37 -13.41
CA LEU A 2 -0.49 -2.94 -13.20
C LEU A 2 0.40 -4.17 -13.04
N ILE A 3 1.44 -4.25 -13.86
CA ILE A 3 2.40 -5.35 -13.82
C ILE A 3 3.70 -4.84 -13.20
N ASN A 4 4.23 -5.60 -12.24
CA ASN A 4 5.45 -5.28 -11.49
C ASN A 4 5.46 -3.85 -10.94
N PRO A 5 4.41 -3.43 -10.22
CA PRO A 5 4.37 -2.07 -9.70
C PRO A 5 5.43 -1.85 -8.62
N ILE A 6 6.06 -0.69 -8.68
CA ILE A 6 6.98 -0.22 -7.66
C ILE A 6 6.61 1.22 -7.32
N PHE A 7 7.04 1.70 -6.17
CA PHE A 7 6.79 3.09 -5.80
C PHE A 7 8.02 3.72 -5.16
N GLU A 8 8.07 5.05 -5.25
CA GLU A 8 9.06 5.88 -4.57
C GLU A 8 8.33 6.96 -3.80
N LYS A 9 8.84 7.33 -2.65
CA LYS A 9 8.28 8.46 -1.90
C LYS A 9 8.56 9.76 -2.63
N ILE A 10 7.57 10.63 -2.72
CA ILE A 10 7.74 11.98 -3.26
C ILE A 10 8.17 12.93 -2.15
N SER A 11 7.62 12.73 -0.95
CA SER A 11 7.93 13.53 0.22
C SER A 11 8.22 12.62 1.41
N ARG A 12 8.72 13.20 2.50
CA ARG A 12 8.98 12.45 3.74
C ARG A 12 7.73 12.33 4.61
N LYS A 13 6.63 12.92 4.19
CA LYS A 13 5.38 12.90 4.96
C LYS A 13 4.81 11.50 5.02
N LYS A 14 4.38 11.12 6.21
CA LYS A 14 3.75 9.82 6.46
C LYS A 14 2.43 10.02 7.20
N GLU A 15 1.54 9.08 7.04
CA GLU A 15 0.29 9.04 7.79
C GLU A 15 0.11 7.67 8.40
N THR A 16 -0.45 7.65 9.61
CA THR A 16 -0.81 6.41 10.29
C THR A 16 -2.33 6.29 10.30
N ASP A 17 -2.84 5.16 9.84
CA ASP A 17 -4.28 4.91 9.80
C ASP A 17 -4.55 3.42 9.93
N LEU A 18 -5.81 3.08 10.17
CA LEU A 18 -6.23 1.70 10.28
C LEU A 18 -6.24 1.04 8.89
N GLU A 19 -5.74 -0.18 8.85
CA GLU A 19 -5.81 -1.01 7.65
C GLU A 19 -6.32 -2.39 8.01
N GLY A 20 -6.97 -3.03 7.05
CA GLY A 20 -7.42 -4.40 7.15
C GLY A 20 -7.31 -5.05 5.78
N CYS A 21 -7.48 -6.36 5.72
CA CYS A 21 -7.40 -7.10 4.48
C CYS A 21 -8.29 -8.34 4.55
N LEU A 22 -8.85 -8.74 3.41
CA LEU A 22 -9.67 -9.96 3.33
C LEU A 22 -8.89 -11.21 3.70
N SER A 23 -7.56 -11.19 3.48
CA SER A 23 -6.69 -12.31 3.82
C SER A 23 -6.55 -12.50 5.34
N VAL A 24 -6.83 -11.46 6.13
CA VAL A 24 -6.78 -11.50 7.58
C VAL A 24 -8.09 -10.90 8.09
N PRO A 25 -9.20 -11.67 8.02
CA PRO A 25 -10.52 -11.13 8.34
C PRO A 25 -10.63 -10.74 9.82
N LYS A 26 -11.46 -9.73 10.09
CA LYS A 26 -11.76 -9.22 11.42
C LYS A 26 -10.54 -8.70 12.20
N THR A 27 -9.44 -8.49 11.51
CA THR A 27 -8.21 -7.98 12.12
C THR A 27 -7.85 -6.66 11.47
N TYR A 28 -7.53 -5.66 12.28
CA TYR A 28 -7.16 -4.33 11.85
C TYR A 28 -5.93 -3.88 12.62
N GLY A 29 -5.14 -3.02 12.01
CA GLY A 29 -3.97 -2.47 12.68
C GLY A 29 -3.65 -1.09 12.17
N LYS A 30 -2.92 -0.32 12.99
CA LYS A 30 -2.43 1.00 12.59
C LYS A 30 -1.15 0.83 11.80
N VAL A 31 -1.14 1.29 10.57
CA VAL A 31 0.00 1.19 9.67
C VAL A 31 0.43 2.58 9.23
N THR A 32 1.72 2.85 9.32
CA THR A 32 2.31 4.10 8.86
C THR A 32 2.78 3.92 7.43
N ARG A 33 2.32 4.80 6.55
CA ARG A 33 2.66 4.76 5.13
C ARG A 33 3.03 6.13 4.61
N TYR A 34 3.74 6.18 3.49
CA TYR A 34 4.04 7.43 2.82
C TYR A 34 2.75 8.08 2.33
N LYS A 35 2.66 9.38 2.50
CA LYS A 35 1.48 10.16 2.11
C LYS A 35 1.43 10.41 0.61
N ASP A 36 2.59 10.61 0.00
CA ASP A 36 2.73 10.95 -1.41
C ASP A 36 3.76 10.03 -2.06
N ILE A 37 3.38 9.36 -3.13
CA ILE A 37 4.26 8.42 -3.83
C ILE A 37 4.18 8.61 -5.35
N LEU A 38 5.27 8.24 -6.02
CA LEU A 38 5.31 8.09 -7.47
C LEU A 38 5.28 6.59 -7.76
N VAL A 39 4.30 6.16 -8.53
CA VAL A 39 4.13 4.76 -8.89
C VAL A 39 4.65 4.53 -10.30
N LYS A 40 5.44 3.48 -10.46
CA LYS A 40 5.86 2.98 -11.77
C LYS A 40 5.34 1.58 -11.94
N ALA A 41 4.79 1.29 -13.10
CA ALA A 41 4.31 -0.05 -13.42
C ALA A 41 4.34 -0.23 -14.94
N TRP A 42 3.99 -1.42 -15.38
CA TRP A 42 3.89 -1.71 -16.81
C TRP A 42 2.49 -2.23 -17.10
N ASN A 43 1.99 -1.93 -18.31
CA ASN A 43 0.71 -2.46 -18.75
C ASN A 43 0.93 -3.79 -19.49
N GLU A 44 -0.17 -4.37 -19.98
CA GLU A 44 -0.15 -5.65 -20.68
C GLU A 44 0.71 -5.63 -21.97
N LYS A 45 0.90 -4.45 -22.54
CA LYS A 45 1.69 -4.27 -23.75
C LYS A 45 3.16 -4.03 -23.47
N GLY A 46 3.56 -4.03 -22.20
CA GLY A 46 4.94 -3.77 -21.80
C GLY A 46 5.31 -2.30 -21.78
N GLU A 47 4.31 -1.41 -21.86
CA GLU A 47 4.55 0.03 -21.80
C GLU A 47 4.65 0.49 -20.35
N GLU A 48 5.61 1.39 -20.07
CA GLU A 48 5.79 1.93 -18.74
C GLU A 48 4.70 2.97 -18.42
N ILE A 49 4.12 2.84 -17.24
CA ILE A 49 3.12 3.76 -16.72
C ILE A 49 3.69 4.41 -15.46
N LYS A 50 3.60 5.74 -15.37
CA LYS A 50 3.99 6.50 -14.19
C LYS A 50 2.85 7.39 -13.77
N PHE A 51 2.57 7.44 -12.47
CA PHE A 51 1.58 8.37 -11.93
C PHE A 51 1.88 8.65 -10.47
N GLU A 52 1.39 9.79 -9.99
CA GLU A 52 1.47 10.15 -8.58
C GLU A 52 0.21 9.68 -7.86
N ALA A 53 0.38 9.25 -6.63
CA ALA A 53 -0.72 8.88 -5.75
C ALA A 53 -0.55 9.59 -4.42
N HIS A 54 -1.66 10.04 -3.84
CA HIS A 54 -1.65 10.84 -2.62
C HIS A 54 -2.69 10.34 -1.62
N ASN A 55 -2.45 10.56 -0.34
CA ASN A 55 -3.40 10.29 0.74
C ASN A 55 -3.92 8.85 0.75
N PHE A 56 -5.22 8.66 0.74
CA PHE A 56 -5.82 7.33 0.81
C PHE A 56 -5.44 6.46 -0.39
N PHE A 57 -5.41 7.03 -1.58
CA PHE A 57 -5.02 6.28 -2.79
C PHE A 57 -3.57 5.80 -2.70
N ALA A 58 -2.68 6.65 -2.19
CA ALA A 58 -1.29 6.24 -1.95
C ALA A 58 -1.21 5.07 -0.97
N ARG A 59 -2.03 5.08 0.06
CA ARG A 59 -2.11 4.00 1.04
C ARG A 59 -2.55 2.68 0.40
N VAL A 60 -3.59 2.73 -0.42
CA VAL A 60 -4.11 1.56 -1.11
C VAL A 60 -3.04 0.95 -2.02
N ILE A 61 -2.35 1.77 -2.80
CA ILE A 61 -1.31 1.31 -3.71
C ILE A 61 -0.16 0.64 -2.94
N GLN A 62 0.30 1.25 -1.86
CA GLN A 62 1.38 0.68 -1.03
C GLN A 62 0.96 -0.66 -0.41
N HIS A 63 -0.28 -0.75 0.06
CA HIS A 63 -0.84 -1.97 0.61
C HIS A 63 -0.83 -3.10 -0.45
N GLU A 64 -1.27 -2.80 -1.66
CA GLU A 64 -1.32 -3.78 -2.75
C GLU A 64 0.07 -4.22 -3.20
N ILE A 65 1.03 -3.29 -3.27
CA ILE A 65 2.42 -3.63 -3.63
C ILE A 65 3.03 -4.54 -2.55
N ASP A 66 2.77 -4.26 -1.28
CA ASP A 66 3.23 -5.12 -0.19
C ASP A 66 2.69 -6.54 -0.35
N HIS A 67 1.41 -6.68 -0.72
CA HIS A 67 0.81 -7.99 -0.97
C HIS A 67 1.55 -8.78 -2.06
N LEU A 68 1.93 -8.11 -3.14
CA LEU A 68 2.68 -8.74 -4.21
C LEU A 68 4.05 -9.22 -3.74
N ASP A 69 4.63 -8.55 -2.74
CA ASP A 69 5.91 -8.91 -2.15
C ASP A 69 5.76 -9.89 -0.98
N GLY A 70 4.54 -10.35 -0.70
CA GLY A 70 4.25 -11.27 0.39
C GLY A 70 4.19 -10.62 1.77
N ILE A 71 4.11 -9.30 1.83
CA ILE A 71 4.03 -8.55 3.08
C ILE A 71 2.56 -8.23 3.38
N LEU A 72 2.09 -8.63 4.55
CA LEU A 72 0.73 -8.30 5.00
C LEU A 72 0.77 -7.06 5.90
N PHE A 73 -0.39 -6.36 5.99
CA PHE A 73 -0.46 -5.16 6.83
C PHE A 73 -0.11 -5.44 8.30
N ILE A 74 -0.40 -6.64 8.80
CA ILE A 74 -0.09 -7.03 10.17
C ILE A 74 1.41 -7.05 10.45
N ASP A 75 2.23 -7.27 9.43
CA ASP A 75 3.69 -7.25 9.56
C ASP A 75 4.22 -5.83 9.78
N LYS A 76 3.44 -4.82 9.41
CA LYS A 76 3.81 -3.40 9.54
C LYS A 76 3.00 -2.67 10.59
N ALA A 77 1.94 -3.29 11.11
CA ALA A 77 1.03 -2.63 12.05
C ALA A 77 1.69 -2.43 13.41
N ARG A 78 1.44 -1.27 14.02
CA ARG A 78 1.93 -0.93 15.35
C ARG A 78 1.00 -1.45 16.43
N GLU A 79 -0.29 -1.42 16.15
CA GLU A 79 -1.34 -1.91 17.04
C GLU A 79 -2.30 -2.76 16.23
N ILE A 80 -2.68 -3.91 16.75
CA ILE A 80 -3.56 -4.83 16.05
C ILE A 80 -4.85 -4.99 16.84
N TYR A 81 -5.98 -4.84 16.16
CA TYR A 81 -7.30 -4.98 16.74
C TYR A 81 -8.02 -6.13 16.06
N THR A 82 -8.72 -6.93 16.85
CA THR A 82 -9.53 -8.04 16.33
C THR A 82 -10.98 -7.78 16.67
N ILE A 83 -11.86 -7.97 15.71
CA ILE A 83 -13.30 -7.84 15.89
C ILE A 83 -13.93 -9.23 15.89
N ASP A 84 -14.61 -9.54 16.96
CA ASP A 84 -15.32 -10.83 17.08
C ASP A 84 -16.70 -10.80 16.40
#